data_8005505cdfe960853475f820a2ee7726
#
_entry.id   8005505cdfe960853475f820a2ee7726
#
_cell.length_a   1.000
_cell.length_b   1.000
_cell.length_c   1.000
_cell.angle_alpha   90.00
_cell.angle_beta   90.00
_cell.angle_gamma   90.00
#
_symmetry.space_group_name_H-M   'P 1'
#
loop_
_entity.id
_entity.type
_entity.pdbx_description
1 polymer ?
#
loop_
_entity_poly.entity_id
_entity_poly.type
_entity_poly.pdbx_seq_one_letter_code
_entity_poly.pdbx_strand_id
1 'polypeptide(L)'
;MSTSLDLISVGRISLDFYANESNVGFKDVKTFSMSIGGSPTNVAIAAAKLGNKSAVITNVGKDSFTDYILGKLKEFNVDTSYVGMDESQFSPAVFAAMDDPYNPTIFFNRPLNAPDTKISADRVSEQVIKSAKVFWISACALATGETAKSIQSWLLTRNLQGQNVLDLDYRPTFWESESMARAMTMKAIESSNILVGNRKEFEVATGLTDPDKISKNFLGKQVSLVIVKLGEDGVYIANKENNLVVKPIKVDVRCGLGAGDAFGGMLVHGLIRSWDIEKIGNYANASGAIVASRLLCSDAMPNFSEVQDLVSGVLN
;
A
#
# COMPACT_ATOMS: atom_id res chain seq x y z
N MET A 1 -1.70 -14.81 -25.81
CA MET A 1 -0.49 -14.72 -24.96
C MET A 1 -0.89 -13.93 -23.73
N SER A 2 -0.96 -14.54 -22.56
CA SER A 2 -1.22 -13.81 -21.29
C SER A 2 -0.03 -12.88 -21.05
N THR A 3 -0.23 -11.58 -21.19
CA THR A 3 0.80 -10.59 -20.84
C THR A 3 0.98 -10.63 -19.32
N SER A 4 2.16 -11.06 -18.85
CA SER A 4 2.52 -11.08 -17.44
C SER A 4 2.21 -9.73 -16.78
N LEU A 5 1.58 -9.76 -15.60
CA LEU A 5 1.35 -8.57 -14.78
C LEU A 5 2.67 -8.08 -14.17
N ASP A 6 2.83 -6.78 -14.12
CA ASP A 6 3.96 -6.15 -13.44
C ASP A 6 3.75 -6.17 -11.92
N LEU A 7 2.51 -5.89 -11.48
CA LEU A 7 2.12 -5.89 -10.07
C LEU A 7 0.81 -6.65 -9.87
N ILE A 8 0.78 -7.48 -8.85
CA ILE A 8 -0.44 -7.93 -8.17
C ILE A 8 -0.37 -7.44 -6.73
N SER A 9 -1.35 -6.67 -6.30
CA SER A 9 -1.56 -6.33 -4.88
C SER A 9 -2.73 -7.09 -4.31
N VAL A 10 -2.75 -7.34 -3.00
CA VAL A 10 -3.83 -8.07 -2.34
C VAL A 10 -4.29 -7.40 -1.06
N GLY A 11 -5.60 -7.30 -0.88
CA GLY A 11 -6.22 -6.82 0.35
C GLY A 11 -7.43 -5.90 0.12
N ARG A 12 -7.56 -4.89 0.95
CA ARG A 12 -8.76 -4.06 1.06
C ARG A 12 -8.93 -3.10 -0.12
N ILE A 13 -10.21 -2.94 -0.51
CA ILE A 13 -10.73 -1.80 -1.24
C ILE A 13 -11.83 -1.13 -0.41
N SER A 14 -11.99 0.17 -0.51
CA SER A 14 -13.01 0.95 0.21
C SER A 14 -13.48 2.15 -0.59
N LEU A 15 -14.63 2.68 -0.17
CA LEU A 15 -15.02 4.06 -0.48
C LEU A 15 -14.37 4.96 0.55
N ASP A 16 -13.65 5.96 0.10
CA ASP A 16 -12.99 6.91 0.99
C ASP A 16 -13.64 8.30 0.85
N PHE A 17 -14.08 8.85 1.96
CA PHE A 17 -14.73 10.15 2.07
C PHE A 17 -13.80 11.12 2.81
N TYR A 18 -13.31 12.12 2.10
CA TYR A 18 -12.38 13.13 2.61
C TYR A 18 -13.15 14.43 2.89
N ALA A 19 -13.09 14.93 4.12
CA ALA A 19 -13.67 16.22 4.46
C ALA A 19 -13.07 17.33 3.58
N ASN A 20 -13.93 18.18 3.02
CA ASN A 20 -13.49 19.32 2.21
C ASN A 20 -13.01 20.48 3.09
N GLU A 21 -13.55 20.58 4.30
CA GLU A 21 -13.17 21.57 5.29
C GLU A 21 -11.83 21.19 5.93
N SER A 22 -10.91 22.17 6.02
CA SER A 22 -9.60 22.00 6.64
C SER A 22 -9.60 22.46 8.10
N ASN A 23 -8.77 21.84 8.93
CA ASN A 23 -8.57 22.16 10.35
C ASN A 23 -9.86 22.00 11.19
N VAL A 24 -10.72 21.04 10.82
CA VAL A 24 -11.95 20.72 11.56
C VAL A 24 -12.06 19.22 11.81
N GLY A 25 -12.54 18.86 13.01
CA GLY A 25 -12.90 17.49 13.34
C GLY A 25 -14.30 17.12 12.82
N PHE A 26 -14.65 15.83 12.88
CA PHE A 26 -15.91 15.29 12.33
C PHE A 26 -17.18 16.04 12.73
N LYS A 27 -17.24 16.63 13.94
CA LYS A 27 -18.41 17.39 14.40
C LYS A 27 -18.74 18.64 13.56
N ASP A 28 -17.72 19.19 12.88
CA ASP A 28 -17.83 20.43 12.11
C ASP A 28 -17.74 20.21 10.59
N VAL A 29 -17.53 18.96 10.14
CA VAL A 29 -17.52 18.58 8.71
C VAL A 29 -18.94 18.68 8.15
N LYS A 30 -19.07 19.31 7.00
CA LYS A 30 -20.35 19.49 6.29
C LYS A 30 -20.38 18.78 4.94
N THR A 31 -19.22 18.66 4.28
CA THR A 31 -19.12 18.09 2.94
C THR A 31 -17.93 17.14 2.80
N PHE A 32 -18.08 16.16 1.94
CA PHE A 32 -17.03 15.19 1.63
C PHE A 32 -16.81 15.09 0.13
N SER A 33 -15.56 14.95 -0.26
CA SER A 33 -15.18 14.42 -1.58
C SER A 33 -14.99 12.92 -1.49
N MET A 34 -15.55 12.19 -2.45
CA MET A 34 -15.51 10.74 -2.50
C MET A 34 -14.45 10.25 -3.49
N SER A 35 -13.71 9.23 -3.08
CA SER A 35 -12.76 8.49 -3.90
C SER A 35 -12.86 7.00 -3.58
N ILE A 36 -12.04 6.18 -4.20
CA ILE A 36 -11.78 4.82 -3.74
C ILE A 36 -10.45 4.78 -2.99
N GLY A 37 -10.32 3.82 -2.06
CA GLY A 37 -9.12 3.68 -1.25
C GLY A 37 -8.82 2.24 -0.86
N GLY A 38 -7.99 2.10 0.16
CA GLY A 38 -7.40 0.84 0.59
C GLY A 38 -5.95 0.75 0.15
N SER A 39 -5.02 0.59 1.10
CA SER A 39 -3.57 0.65 0.81
C SER A 39 -3.16 -0.21 -0.40
N PRO A 40 -3.46 -1.53 -0.49
CA PRO A 40 -3.07 -2.33 -1.65
C PRO A 40 -3.74 -1.86 -2.96
N THR A 41 -4.97 -1.34 -2.90
CA THR A 41 -5.67 -0.78 -4.06
C THR A 41 -4.99 0.52 -4.52
N ASN A 42 -4.65 1.40 -3.58
CA ASN A 42 -3.93 2.64 -3.86
C ASN A 42 -2.56 2.37 -4.50
N VAL A 43 -1.82 1.36 -4.01
CA VAL A 43 -0.53 0.94 -4.61
C VAL A 43 -0.72 0.45 -6.04
N ALA A 44 -1.78 -0.34 -6.31
CA ALA A 44 -2.09 -0.79 -7.67
C ALA A 44 -2.40 0.38 -8.60
N ILE A 45 -3.19 1.35 -8.13
CA ILE A 45 -3.53 2.56 -8.89
C ILE A 45 -2.28 3.42 -9.14
N ALA A 46 -1.46 3.65 -8.11
CA ALA A 46 -0.21 4.39 -8.24
C ALA A 46 0.71 3.73 -9.28
N ALA A 47 0.89 2.41 -9.22
CA ALA A 47 1.69 1.68 -10.20
C ALA A 47 1.10 1.77 -11.63
N ALA A 48 -0.23 1.69 -11.79
CA ALA A 48 -0.90 1.83 -13.09
C ALA A 48 -0.71 3.22 -13.69
N LYS A 49 -0.85 4.28 -12.89
CA LYS A 49 -0.60 5.67 -13.33
C LYS A 49 0.84 5.92 -13.77
N LEU A 50 1.78 5.12 -13.25
CA LEU A 50 3.18 5.11 -13.68
C LEU A 50 3.43 4.22 -14.93
N GLY A 51 2.38 3.68 -15.55
CA GLY A 51 2.44 2.89 -16.78
C GLY A 51 2.78 1.41 -16.57
N ASN A 52 2.65 0.87 -15.34
CA ASN A 52 2.81 -0.57 -15.09
C ASN A 52 1.48 -1.32 -15.24
N LYS A 53 1.52 -2.59 -15.64
CA LYS A 53 0.36 -3.47 -15.70
C LYS A 53 0.06 -3.98 -14.30
N SER A 54 -0.93 -3.38 -13.64
CA SER A 54 -1.29 -3.71 -12.26
C SER A 54 -2.68 -4.34 -12.15
N ALA A 55 -2.83 -5.22 -11.17
CA ALA A 55 -4.07 -5.81 -10.75
C ALA A 55 -4.21 -5.77 -9.23
N VAL A 56 -5.44 -5.78 -8.74
CA VAL A 56 -5.73 -5.93 -7.32
C VAL A 56 -6.58 -7.18 -7.08
N ILE A 57 -6.17 -8.02 -6.13
CA ILE A 57 -6.97 -9.13 -5.63
C ILE A 57 -7.73 -8.62 -4.42
N THR A 58 -9.04 -8.44 -4.56
CA THR A 58 -9.91 -7.90 -3.51
C THR A 58 -11.35 -8.39 -3.69
N ASN A 59 -12.20 -8.11 -2.72
CA ASN A 59 -13.65 -8.23 -2.85
C ASN A 59 -14.31 -6.90 -2.54
N VAL A 60 -15.32 -6.55 -3.32
CA VAL A 60 -16.29 -5.47 -3.05
C VAL A 60 -17.59 -6.06 -2.48
N GLY A 61 -18.40 -5.25 -1.81
CA GLY A 61 -19.77 -5.63 -1.50
C GLY A 61 -20.67 -5.57 -2.72
N LYS A 62 -21.82 -6.22 -2.67
CA LYS A 62 -22.89 -6.07 -3.66
C LYS A 62 -23.84 -4.97 -3.20
N ASP A 63 -23.51 -3.75 -3.53
CA ASP A 63 -24.24 -2.54 -3.10
C ASP A 63 -24.30 -1.49 -4.20
N SER A 64 -24.92 -0.35 -3.89
CA SER A 64 -25.10 0.76 -4.84
C SER A 64 -23.78 1.42 -5.31
N PHE A 65 -22.66 1.14 -4.64
CA PHE A 65 -21.35 1.70 -4.97
C PHE A 65 -20.46 0.75 -5.77
N THR A 66 -20.88 -0.50 -5.96
CA THR A 66 -20.09 -1.52 -6.68
C THR A 66 -19.65 -1.02 -8.07
N ASP A 67 -20.60 -0.48 -8.84
CA ASP A 67 -20.31 0.03 -10.20
C ASP A 67 -19.38 1.23 -10.18
N TYR A 68 -19.50 2.11 -9.18
CA TYR A 68 -18.57 3.23 -8.99
C TYR A 68 -17.15 2.72 -8.72
N ILE A 69 -16.98 1.79 -7.79
CA ILE A 69 -15.68 1.22 -7.44
C ILE A 69 -15.03 0.56 -8.65
N LEU A 70 -15.76 -0.31 -9.35
CA LEU A 70 -15.26 -1.00 -10.55
C LEU A 70 -14.98 -0.03 -11.69
N GLY A 71 -15.80 1.01 -11.85
CA GLY A 71 -15.60 2.07 -12.82
C GLY A 71 -14.32 2.86 -12.56
N LYS A 72 -14.07 3.24 -11.31
CA LYS A 72 -12.84 3.95 -10.91
C LYS A 72 -11.57 3.10 -11.10
N LEU A 73 -11.59 1.81 -10.77
CA LEU A 73 -10.45 0.92 -11.04
C LEU A 73 -10.12 0.87 -12.53
N LYS A 74 -11.14 0.76 -13.40
CA LYS A 74 -10.96 0.77 -14.87
C LYS A 74 -10.44 2.11 -15.36
N GLU A 75 -10.97 3.23 -14.85
CA GLU A 75 -10.50 4.59 -15.17
C GLU A 75 -9.00 4.74 -14.86
N PHE A 76 -8.55 4.16 -13.74
CA PHE A 76 -7.14 4.14 -13.35
C PHE A 76 -6.30 3.06 -14.03
N ASN A 77 -6.86 2.32 -15.02
CA ASN A 77 -6.18 1.24 -15.73
C ASN A 77 -5.70 0.09 -14.84
N VAL A 78 -6.41 -0.21 -13.74
CA VAL A 78 -6.16 -1.39 -12.91
C VAL A 78 -7.00 -2.55 -13.43
N ASP A 79 -6.36 -3.71 -13.64
CA ASP A 79 -7.05 -4.93 -14.05
C ASP A 79 -8.00 -5.41 -12.95
N THR A 80 -9.29 -5.49 -13.26
CA THR A 80 -10.37 -5.88 -12.34
C THR A 80 -10.71 -7.38 -12.39
N SER A 81 -9.98 -8.18 -13.16
CA SER A 81 -10.27 -9.62 -13.33
C SER A 81 -10.24 -10.42 -12.03
N TYR A 82 -9.56 -9.91 -11.02
CA TYR A 82 -9.41 -10.55 -9.71
C TYR A 82 -10.21 -9.86 -8.58
N VAL A 83 -11.10 -8.94 -8.96
CA VAL A 83 -12.05 -8.32 -8.02
C VAL A 83 -13.27 -9.20 -7.91
N GLY A 84 -13.51 -9.70 -6.71
CA GLY A 84 -14.72 -10.48 -6.41
C GLY A 84 -15.82 -9.63 -5.80
N MET A 85 -16.99 -10.27 -5.63
CA MET A 85 -18.15 -9.65 -5.03
C MET A 85 -18.65 -10.51 -3.86
N ASP A 86 -18.89 -9.87 -2.72
CA ASP A 86 -19.53 -10.48 -1.55
C ASP A 86 -20.99 -10.02 -1.50
N GLU A 87 -21.94 -10.95 -1.68
CA GLU A 87 -23.37 -10.65 -1.64
C GLU A 87 -23.90 -10.44 -0.22
N SER A 88 -23.12 -10.78 0.79
CA SER A 88 -23.56 -10.77 2.20
C SER A 88 -23.10 -9.53 2.97
N GLN A 89 -22.25 -8.66 2.37
CA GLN A 89 -21.70 -7.48 3.02
C GLN A 89 -21.71 -6.29 2.07
N PHE A 90 -21.67 -5.07 2.64
CA PHE A 90 -21.44 -3.85 1.91
C PHE A 90 -19.95 -3.56 1.74
N SER A 91 -19.61 -2.79 0.71
CA SER A 91 -18.26 -2.28 0.53
C SER A 91 -17.86 -1.39 1.72
N PRO A 92 -16.66 -1.56 2.30
CA PRO A 92 -16.21 -0.73 3.40
C PRO A 92 -16.17 0.75 3.02
N ALA A 93 -16.50 1.61 3.99
CA ALA A 93 -16.38 3.06 3.86
C ALA A 93 -15.38 3.61 4.89
N VAL A 94 -14.57 4.57 4.48
CA VAL A 94 -13.61 5.25 5.34
C VAL A 94 -13.88 6.74 5.29
N PHE A 95 -13.93 7.37 6.44
CA PHE A 95 -14.14 8.82 6.56
C PHE A 95 -12.88 9.43 7.16
N ALA A 96 -12.40 10.51 6.56
CA ALA A 96 -11.25 11.26 7.03
C ALA A 96 -11.64 12.72 7.31
N ALA A 97 -11.46 13.16 8.54
CA ALA A 97 -11.56 14.58 8.92
C ALA A 97 -10.19 15.23 8.76
N MET A 98 -10.14 16.42 8.20
CA MET A 98 -8.89 17.17 7.97
C MET A 98 -8.58 18.08 9.17
N ASP A 99 -8.64 17.52 10.39
CA ASP A 99 -8.31 18.21 11.64
C ASP A 99 -6.80 18.42 11.83
N ASP A 100 -6.01 17.46 11.37
CA ASP A 100 -4.56 17.56 11.21
C ASP A 100 -4.16 17.05 9.81
N PRO A 101 -3.65 17.90 8.91
CA PRO A 101 -3.29 17.50 7.56
C PRO A 101 -2.17 16.43 7.51
N TYR A 102 -1.29 16.37 8.51
CA TYR A 102 -0.21 15.36 8.58
C TYR A 102 -0.73 14.02 9.08
N ASN A 103 -1.72 14.02 9.97
CA ASN A 103 -2.28 12.83 10.59
C ASN A 103 -3.80 12.95 10.78
N PRO A 104 -4.59 13.00 9.69
CA PRO A 104 -6.03 13.18 9.75
C PRO A 104 -6.72 12.12 10.60
N THR A 105 -7.76 12.52 11.33
CA THR A 105 -8.59 11.58 12.07
C THR A 105 -9.39 10.72 11.11
N ILE A 106 -9.22 9.38 11.23
CA ILE A 106 -9.86 8.41 10.34
C ILE A 106 -10.89 7.59 11.10
N PHE A 107 -12.07 7.44 10.51
CA PHE A 107 -13.11 6.51 10.96
C PHE A 107 -13.31 5.41 9.90
N PHE A 108 -13.06 4.15 10.29
CA PHE A 108 -13.28 2.98 9.46
C PHE A 108 -14.67 2.40 9.72
N ASN A 109 -15.61 2.62 8.80
CA ASN A 109 -16.88 1.89 8.77
C ASN A 109 -16.67 0.57 8.01
N ARG A 110 -16.02 -0.38 8.68
CA ARG A 110 -15.62 -1.68 8.15
C ARG A 110 -15.87 -2.76 9.19
N PRO A 111 -16.79 -3.72 8.94
CA PRO A 111 -17.01 -4.84 9.85
C PRO A 111 -15.81 -5.82 9.84
N LEU A 112 -15.68 -6.63 10.89
CA LEU A 112 -14.61 -7.63 10.98
C LEU A 112 -14.68 -8.69 9.85
N ASN A 113 -15.88 -8.98 9.36
CA ASN A 113 -16.15 -9.90 8.26
C ASN A 113 -16.37 -9.17 6.92
N ALA A 114 -15.69 -8.04 6.71
CA ALA A 114 -15.77 -7.26 5.48
C ALA A 114 -15.42 -8.11 4.23
N PRO A 115 -15.88 -7.71 3.03
CA PRO A 115 -15.65 -8.45 1.80
C PRO A 115 -14.19 -8.83 1.57
N ASP A 116 -13.27 -7.93 1.86
CA ASP A 116 -11.83 -8.11 1.70
C ASP A 116 -11.20 -9.17 2.64
N THR A 117 -11.94 -9.67 3.64
CA THR A 117 -11.50 -10.78 4.50
C THR A 117 -11.88 -12.17 3.96
N LYS A 118 -12.65 -12.23 2.88
CA LYS A 118 -13.24 -13.45 2.31
C LYS A 118 -12.69 -13.79 0.93
N ILE A 119 -11.44 -13.43 0.65
CA ILE A 119 -10.81 -13.75 -0.64
C ILE A 119 -10.25 -15.16 -0.59
N SER A 120 -10.83 -16.06 -1.38
CA SER A 120 -10.37 -17.46 -1.48
C SER A 120 -9.15 -17.61 -2.37
N ALA A 121 -8.28 -18.58 -2.04
CA ALA A 121 -7.03 -18.80 -2.78
C ALA A 121 -7.24 -19.28 -4.22
N ASP A 122 -8.33 -19.97 -4.50
CA ASP A 122 -8.71 -20.46 -5.84
C ASP A 122 -9.17 -19.35 -6.80
N ARG A 123 -9.42 -18.14 -6.28
CA ARG A 123 -9.78 -16.97 -7.07
C ARG A 123 -8.75 -16.68 -8.18
N VAL A 124 -7.49 -16.93 -7.92
CA VAL A 124 -6.39 -16.63 -8.82
C VAL A 124 -5.57 -17.88 -9.06
N SER A 125 -5.38 -18.23 -10.33
CA SER A 125 -4.57 -19.41 -10.66
C SER A 125 -3.11 -19.27 -10.20
N GLU A 126 -2.49 -20.38 -9.81
CA GLU A 126 -1.09 -20.40 -9.42
C GLU A 126 -0.16 -19.80 -10.49
N GLN A 127 -0.47 -20.02 -11.76
CA GLN A 127 0.32 -19.47 -12.86
C GLN A 127 0.34 -17.94 -12.83
N VAL A 128 -0.79 -17.30 -12.57
CA VAL A 128 -0.89 -15.83 -12.47
C VAL A 128 -0.11 -15.34 -11.26
N ILE A 129 -0.28 -15.98 -10.10
CA ILE A 129 0.43 -15.65 -8.87
C ILE A 129 1.96 -15.79 -9.07
N LYS A 130 2.44 -16.84 -9.73
CA LYS A 130 3.88 -17.07 -10.00
C LYS A 130 4.46 -16.10 -11.03
N SER A 131 3.66 -15.70 -12.03
CA SER A 131 4.14 -14.90 -13.17
C SER A 131 4.24 -13.40 -12.90
N ALA A 132 3.58 -12.87 -11.86
CA ALA A 132 3.65 -11.45 -11.52
C ALA A 132 5.07 -11.07 -11.08
N LYS A 133 5.62 -9.97 -11.62
CA LYS A 133 6.97 -9.50 -11.25
C LYS A 133 7.04 -9.09 -9.80
N VAL A 134 6.03 -8.34 -9.33
CA VAL A 134 5.88 -7.89 -7.95
C VAL A 134 4.57 -8.41 -7.37
N PHE A 135 4.62 -8.96 -6.17
CA PHE A 135 3.47 -9.35 -5.38
C PHE A 135 3.48 -8.51 -4.10
N TRP A 136 2.52 -7.60 -3.97
CA TRP A 136 2.41 -6.64 -2.87
C TRP A 136 1.38 -7.07 -1.86
N ILE A 137 1.79 -7.18 -0.61
CA ILE A 137 0.94 -7.56 0.52
C ILE A 137 0.94 -6.42 1.52
N SER A 138 -0.25 -5.94 1.90
CA SER A 138 -0.43 -5.14 3.10
C SER A 138 -0.62 -6.06 4.30
N ALA A 139 0.13 -5.88 5.38
CA ALA A 139 0.01 -6.72 6.57
C ALA A 139 -1.40 -6.70 7.18
N CYS A 140 -2.15 -5.61 7.03
CA CYS A 140 -3.55 -5.56 7.44
C CYS A 140 -4.41 -6.68 6.81
N ALA A 141 -4.08 -7.16 5.62
CA ALA A 141 -4.79 -8.27 4.97
C ALA A 141 -4.50 -9.64 5.60
N LEU A 142 -3.50 -9.73 6.47
CA LEU A 142 -3.17 -10.92 7.25
C LEU A 142 -3.94 -11.02 8.57
N ALA A 143 -4.74 -10.00 8.92
CA ALA A 143 -5.33 -9.88 10.25
C ALA A 143 -6.37 -10.96 10.55
N THR A 144 -7.20 -11.33 9.57
CA THR A 144 -8.30 -12.27 9.82
C THR A 144 -8.85 -12.87 8.52
N GLY A 145 -9.67 -13.88 8.66
CA GLY A 145 -10.50 -14.45 7.61
C GLY A 145 -9.77 -15.39 6.65
N GLU A 146 -10.45 -15.66 5.55
CA GLU A 146 -9.94 -16.53 4.49
C GLU A 146 -8.76 -15.88 3.72
N THR A 147 -8.81 -14.56 3.57
CA THR A 147 -7.77 -13.79 2.89
C THR A 147 -6.38 -13.99 3.50
N ALA A 148 -6.29 -14.01 4.84
CA ALA A 148 -5.02 -14.26 5.53
C ALA A 148 -4.43 -15.63 5.18
N LYS A 149 -5.28 -16.67 5.06
CA LYS A 149 -4.88 -18.03 4.66
C LYS A 149 -4.47 -18.07 3.18
N SER A 150 -5.23 -17.39 2.33
CA SER A 150 -4.98 -17.31 0.89
C SER A 150 -3.63 -16.64 0.60
N ILE A 151 -3.32 -15.53 1.28
CA ILE A 151 -2.02 -14.85 1.15
C ILE A 151 -0.88 -15.79 1.55
N GLN A 152 -1.01 -16.53 2.65
CA GLN A 152 0.02 -17.50 3.05
C GLN A 152 0.22 -18.59 2.00
N SER A 153 -0.88 -19.12 1.43
CA SER A 153 -0.82 -20.10 0.34
C SER A 153 -0.12 -19.53 -0.91
N TRP A 154 -0.46 -18.30 -1.31
CA TRP A 154 0.16 -17.64 -2.46
C TRP A 154 1.64 -17.35 -2.25
N LEU A 155 2.04 -16.95 -1.05
CA LEU A 155 3.46 -16.75 -0.70
C LEU A 155 4.24 -18.06 -0.82
N LEU A 156 3.70 -19.17 -0.33
CA LEU A 156 4.31 -20.51 -0.49
C LEU A 156 4.37 -20.91 -1.97
N THR A 157 3.31 -20.68 -2.72
CA THR A 157 3.23 -20.95 -4.16
C THR A 157 4.29 -20.16 -4.94
N ARG A 158 4.52 -18.89 -4.59
CA ARG A 158 5.57 -18.07 -5.20
C ARG A 158 6.98 -18.52 -4.84
N ASN A 159 7.17 -19.05 -3.64
CA ASN A 159 8.48 -19.51 -3.15
C ASN A 159 9.61 -18.50 -3.46
N LEU A 160 9.38 -17.22 -3.14
CA LEU A 160 10.30 -16.10 -3.41
C LEU A 160 10.61 -15.83 -4.91
N GLN A 161 9.81 -16.37 -5.83
CA GLN A 161 9.92 -16.01 -7.24
C GLN A 161 9.44 -14.58 -7.48
N GLY A 162 10.23 -13.79 -8.20
CA GLY A 162 9.99 -12.35 -8.37
C GLY A 162 10.20 -11.58 -7.06
N GLN A 163 9.52 -10.46 -6.91
CA GLN A 163 9.60 -9.60 -5.72
C GLN A 163 8.34 -9.74 -4.87
N ASN A 164 8.47 -10.28 -3.65
CA ASN A 164 7.40 -10.33 -2.66
C ASN A 164 7.60 -9.15 -1.70
N VAL A 165 6.79 -8.12 -1.81
CA VAL A 165 6.83 -6.93 -0.97
C VAL A 165 5.82 -7.08 0.16
N LEU A 166 6.28 -6.96 1.39
CA LEU A 166 5.44 -6.85 2.58
C LEU A 166 5.46 -5.40 3.07
N ASP A 167 4.34 -4.70 2.90
CA ASP A 167 4.08 -3.42 3.56
C ASP A 167 3.48 -3.69 4.94
N LEU A 168 4.15 -3.22 5.96
CA LEU A 168 3.82 -3.53 7.35
C LEU A 168 2.51 -2.86 7.82
N ASP A 169 2.04 -1.83 7.15
CA ASP A 169 0.71 -1.19 7.26
C ASP A 169 -0.13 -1.64 8.47
N TYR A 170 0.30 -1.25 9.67
CA TYR A 170 -0.38 -1.64 10.90
C TYR A 170 -1.56 -0.73 11.22
N ARG A 171 -2.75 -1.32 11.33
CA ARG A 171 -3.97 -0.64 11.78
C ARG A 171 -4.54 -1.38 13.01
N PRO A 172 -4.40 -0.83 14.22
CA PRO A 172 -4.81 -1.51 15.47
C PRO A 172 -6.23 -2.07 15.42
N THR A 173 -7.16 -1.34 14.81
CA THR A 173 -8.59 -1.69 14.72
C THR A 173 -8.89 -2.94 13.89
N PHE A 174 -7.92 -3.44 13.13
CA PHE A 174 -8.10 -4.63 12.28
C PHE A 174 -7.62 -5.92 12.95
N TRP A 175 -6.86 -5.79 14.02
CA TRP A 175 -6.23 -6.91 14.71
C TRP A 175 -6.90 -7.21 16.05
N GLU A 176 -6.96 -8.46 16.40
CA GLU A 176 -7.42 -8.91 17.73
C GLU A 176 -6.46 -8.41 18.84
N SER A 177 -5.15 -8.40 18.53
CA SER A 177 -4.12 -7.90 19.43
C SER A 177 -2.83 -7.55 18.67
N GLU A 178 -1.96 -6.72 19.27
CA GLU A 178 -0.63 -6.43 18.75
C GLU A 178 0.24 -7.71 18.67
N SER A 179 0.10 -8.63 19.63
CA SER A 179 0.81 -9.91 19.60
C SER A 179 0.42 -10.79 18.42
N MET A 180 -0.87 -10.80 18.04
CA MET A 180 -1.34 -11.49 16.84
C MET A 180 -0.79 -10.81 15.59
N ALA A 181 -0.82 -9.47 15.51
CA ALA A 181 -0.24 -8.72 14.40
C ALA A 181 1.23 -9.06 14.21
N ARG A 182 2.01 -9.06 15.30
CA ARG A 182 3.43 -9.44 15.28
C ARG A 182 3.63 -10.86 14.76
N ALA A 183 2.93 -11.84 15.30
CA ALA A 183 3.07 -13.25 14.93
C ALA A 183 2.80 -13.48 13.43
N MET A 184 1.69 -12.93 12.92
CA MET A 184 1.30 -13.09 11.52
C MET A 184 2.23 -12.35 10.57
N THR A 185 2.66 -11.13 10.93
CA THR A 185 3.59 -10.33 10.12
C THR A 185 4.97 -11.00 10.09
N MET A 186 5.50 -11.48 11.21
CA MET A 186 6.78 -12.21 11.26
C MET A 186 6.76 -13.45 10.37
N LYS A 187 5.65 -14.20 10.36
CA LYS A 187 5.49 -15.34 9.45
C LYS A 187 5.50 -14.92 7.98
N ALA A 188 4.88 -13.80 7.63
CA ALA A 188 4.88 -13.29 6.26
C ALA A 188 6.28 -12.78 5.83
N ILE A 189 7.07 -12.21 6.76
CA ILE A 189 8.45 -11.80 6.52
C ILE A 189 9.31 -12.97 6.02
N GLU A 190 9.10 -14.19 6.52
CA GLU A 190 9.86 -15.38 6.09
C GLU A 190 9.71 -15.70 4.59
N SER A 191 8.62 -15.22 3.96
CA SER A 191 8.32 -15.42 2.55
C SER A 191 8.36 -14.11 1.74
N SER A 192 9.01 -13.08 2.27
CA SER A 192 9.11 -11.75 1.64
C SER A 192 10.55 -11.39 1.32
N ASN A 193 10.77 -10.72 0.17
CA ASN A 193 12.10 -10.22 -0.23
C ASN A 193 12.30 -8.75 0.14
N ILE A 194 11.22 -8.01 0.29
CA ILE A 194 11.24 -6.56 0.50
C ILE A 194 10.32 -6.23 1.66
N LEU A 195 10.82 -5.46 2.62
CA LEU A 195 10.06 -4.98 3.76
C LEU A 195 9.92 -3.47 3.70
N VAL A 196 8.69 -2.98 3.83
CA VAL A 196 8.36 -1.55 3.83
C VAL A 196 7.51 -1.23 5.04
N GLY A 197 7.82 -0.17 5.76
CA GLY A 197 7.01 0.27 6.89
C GLY A 197 7.55 1.56 7.50
N ASN A 198 6.81 2.14 8.43
CA ASN A 198 7.33 3.20 9.29
C ASN A 198 7.93 2.62 10.59
N ARG A 199 8.56 3.49 11.41
CA ARG A 199 9.18 3.05 12.68
C ARG A 199 8.21 2.29 13.60
N LYS A 200 6.96 2.77 13.71
CA LYS A 200 5.95 2.15 14.59
C LYS A 200 5.50 0.80 14.05
N GLU A 201 5.36 0.68 12.74
CA GLU A 201 5.01 -0.58 12.09
C GLU A 201 6.11 -1.64 12.25
N PHE A 202 7.38 -1.25 12.12
CA PHE A 202 8.51 -2.14 12.44
C PHE A 202 8.57 -2.50 13.91
N GLU A 203 8.30 -1.56 14.83
CA GLU A 203 8.22 -1.84 16.27
C GLU A 203 7.16 -2.91 16.58
N VAL A 204 5.96 -2.75 16.04
CA VAL A 204 4.88 -3.72 16.22
C VAL A 204 5.27 -5.07 15.64
N ALA A 205 5.76 -5.10 14.40
CA ALA A 205 6.09 -6.33 13.70
C ALA A 205 7.29 -7.07 14.32
N THR A 206 8.32 -6.35 14.76
CA THR A 206 9.64 -6.95 15.05
C THR A 206 10.20 -6.61 16.43
N GLY A 207 9.64 -5.62 17.12
CA GLY A 207 10.19 -5.05 18.36
C GLY A 207 11.37 -4.09 18.12
N LEU A 208 11.73 -3.78 16.87
CA LEU A 208 12.85 -2.92 16.52
C LEU A 208 12.34 -1.57 15.97
N THR A 209 13.00 -0.46 16.35
CA THR A 209 12.69 0.90 15.90
C THR A 209 13.84 1.56 15.15
N ASP A 210 15.06 1.11 15.42
CA ASP A 210 16.29 1.64 14.83
C ASP A 210 16.48 1.07 13.41
N PRO A 211 16.56 1.91 12.34
CA PRO A 211 16.64 1.42 10.95
C PRO A 211 17.90 0.58 10.68
N ASP A 212 19.04 0.90 11.30
CA ASP A 212 20.26 0.12 11.12
C ASP A 212 20.16 -1.25 11.79
N LYS A 213 19.51 -1.35 12.96
CA LYS A 213 19.25 -2.64 13.62
C LYS A 213 18.25 -3.47 12.82
N ILE A 214 17.20 -2.84 12.25
CA ILE A 214 16.21 -3.50 11.40
C ILE A 214 16.91 -4.08 10.18
N SER A 215 17.68 -3.28 9.44
CA SER A 215 18.37 -3.73 8.25
C SER A 215 19.36 -4.85 8.54
N LYS A 216 20.19 -4.74 9.57
CA LYS A 216 21.14 -5.80 10.00
C LYS A 216 20.45 -7.09 10.41
N ASN A 217 19.23 -7.03 10.96
CA ASN A 217 18.51 -8.23 11.40
C ASN A 217 17.90 -9.01 10.22
N PHE A 218 17.44 -8.31 9.17
CA PHE A 218 16.68 -8.94 8.09
C PHE A 218 17.46 -9.12 6.78
N LEU A 219 18.36 -8.18 6.42
CA LEU A 219 19.15 -8.29 5.20
C LEU A 219 20.11 -9.49 5.24
N GLY A 220 20.27 -10.14 4.10
CA GLY A 220 21.22 -11.24 3.95
C GLY A 220 20.62 -12.64 4.07
N LYS A 221 19.39 -12.76 4.58
CA LYS A 221 18.58 -13.98 4.49
C LYS A 221 17.81 -13.94 3.16
N GLN A 222 16.48 -14.14 3.18
CA GLN A 222 15.64 -13.96 1.99
C GLN A 222 15.34 -12.48 1.66
N VAL A 223 15.47 -11.56 2.64
CA VAL A 223 15.21 -10.13 2.45
C VAL A 223 16.39 -9.47 1.76
N SER A 224 16.12 -8.81 0.65
CA SER A 224 17.12 -8.10 -0.17
C SER A 224 17.03 -6.56 -0.03
N LEU A 225 15.89 -6.05 0.45
CA LEU A 225 15.64 -4.62 0.59
C LEU A 225 14.79 -4.33 1.83
N VAL A 226 15.22 -3.36 2.63
CA VAL A 226 14.49 -2.84 3.79
C VAL A 226 14.29 -1.35 3.62
N ILE A 227 13.05 -0.90 3.82
CA ILE A 227 12.65 0.51 3.69
C ILE A 227 11.93 0.93 4.97
N VAL A 228 12.49 1.91 5.68
CA VAL A 228 11.89 2.48 6.89
C VAL A 228 11.50 3.92 6.63
N LYS A 229 10.20 4.20 6.58
CA LYS A 229 9.64 5.55 6.46
C LYS A 229 9.85 6.28 7.79
N LEU A 230 10.49 7.43 7.76
CA LEU A 230 10.92 8.19 8.95
C LEU A 230 10.08 9.47 9.18
N GLY A 231 8.98 9.62 8.44
CA GLY A 231 8.15 10.82 8.49
C GLY A 231 8.90 12.06 7.99
N GLU A 232 8.98 13.09 8.81
CA GLU A 232 9.70 14.34 8.50
C GLU A 232 11.22 14.20 8.36
N ASP A 233 11.80 13.08 8.80
CA ASP A 233 13.22 12.75 8.61
C ASP A 233 13.50 12.08 7.25
N GLY A 234 12.48 11.79 6.46
CA GLY A 234 12.60 11.18 5.13
C GLY A 234 12.46 9.66 5.14
N VAL A 235 13.32 8.95 4.41
CA VAL A 235 13.24 7.51 4.23
C VAL A 235 14.62 6.87 4.32
N TYR A 236 14.77 5.91 5.22
CA TYR A 236 15.93 5.02 5.25
C TYR A 236 15.68 3.84 4.30
N ILE A 237 16.64 3.57 3.42
CA ILE A 237 16.59 2.46 2.47
C ILE A 237 17.92 1.71 2.51
N ALA A 238 17.87 0.38 2.60
CA ALA A 238 19.05 -0.46 2.71
C ALA A 238 18.90 -1.76 1.93
N ASN A 239 19.96 -2.15 1.23
CA ASN A 239 20.16 -3.47 0.65
C ASN A 239 21.42 -4.13 1.25
N LYS A 240 21.87 -5.25 0.70
CA LYS A 240 23.08 -5.94 1.19
C LYS A 240 24.37 -5.14 1.03
N GLU A 241 24.42 -4.22 0.08
CA GLU A 241 25.64 -3.51 -0.33
C GLU A 241 25.71 -2.13 0.31
N ASN A 242 24.57 -1.42 0.36
CA ASN A 242 24.51 -0.03 0.74
C ASN A 242 23.29 0.28 1.61
N ASN A 243 23.39 1.37 2.37
CA ASN A 243 22.26 2.03 2.98
C ASN A 243 22.37 3.55 2.82
N LEU A 244 21.24 4.22 2.81
CA LEU A 244 21.20 5.69 2.77
C LEU A 244 19.89 6.20 3.38
N VAL A 245 19.90 7.47 3.75
CA VAL A 245 18.69 8.21 4.14
C VAL A 245 18.40 9.24 3.03
N VAL A 246 17.25 9.09 2.37
CA VAL A 246 16.73 10.05 1.43
C VAL A 246 16.01 11.14 2.23
N LYS A 247 16.41 12.39 2.03
CA LYS A 247 15.79 13.53 2.70
C LYS A 247 14.34 13.74 2.25
N PRO A 248 13.47 14.27 3.12
CA PRO A 248 12.09 14.57 2.74
C PRO A 248 12.04 15.71 1.73
N ILE A 249 11.09 15.63 0.81
CA ILE A 249 10.76 16.76 -0.06
C ILE A 249 9.71 17.60 0.64
N LYS A 250 10.02 18.86 0.91
CA LYS A 250 9.10 19.79 1.58
C LYS A 250 7.99 20.22 0.63
N VAL A 251 6.75 20.03 1.05
CA VAL A 251 5.53 20.46 0.36
C VAL A 251 4.54 21.03 1.37
N ASP A 252 3.61 21.84 0.90
CA ASP A 252 2.46 22.23 1.71
C ASP A 252 1.51 21.04 1.83
N VAL A 253 1.52 20.40 2.99
CA VAL A 253 0.72 19.19 3.22
C VAL A 253 -0.75 19.56 3.35
N ARG A 254 -1.57 18.98 2.48
CA ARG A 254 -3.03 19.09 2.51
C ARG A 254 -3.68 17.85 3.15
N CYS A 255 -3.14 16.66 2.86
CA CYS A 255 -3.59 15.40 3.42
C CYS A 255 -2.46 14.36 3.35
N GLY A 256 -1.96 13.89 4.49
CA GLY A 256 -0.90 12.90 4.57
C GLY A 256 -1.32 11.47 4.17
N LEU A 257 -2.65 11.22 4.03
CA LEU A 257 -3.18 9.92 3.64
C LEU A 257 -2.81 9.59 2.19
N GLY A 258 -2.39 8.34 1.96
CA GLY A 258 -2.01 7.86 0.63
C GLY A 258 -0.58 8.17 0.20
N ALA A 259 0.16 9.03 0.93
CA ALA A 259 1.56 9.30 0.62
C ALA A 259 2.43 8.02 0.66
N GLY A 260 2.17 7.13 1.64
CA GLY A 260 2.81 5.82 1.74
C GLY A 260 2.46 4.89 0.58
N ASP A 261 1.23 4.95 0.08
CA ASP A 261 0.77 4.13 -1.04
C ASP A 261 1.36 4.63 -2.37
N ALA A 262 1.47 5.96 -2.55
CA ALA A 262 2.15 6.56 -3.69
C ALA A 262 3.64 6.20 -3.71
N PHE A 263 4.29 6.24 -2.53
CA PHE A 263 5.66 5.72 -2.34
C PHE A 263 5.74 4.26 -2.80
N GLY A 264 4.79 3.41 -2.35
CA GLY A 264 4.71 1.99 -2.70
C GLY A 264 4.58 1.76 -4.22
N GLY A 265 3.71 2.50 -4.90
CA GLY A 265 3.55 2.41 -6.35
C GLY A 265 4.82 2.78 -7.12
N MET A 266 5.54 3.82 -6.69
CA MET A 266 6.82 4.20 -7.29
C MET A 266 7.95 3.22 -6.94
N LEU A 267 7.97 2.66 -5.73
CA LEU A 267 8.86 1.56 -5.37
C LEU A 267 8.69 0.39 -6.33
N VAL A 268 7.46 -0.06 -6.56
CA VAL A 268 7.13 -1.11 -7.54
C VAL A 268 7.68 -0.75 -8.94
N HIS A 269 7.47 0.50 -9.38
CA HIS A 269 7.95 0.98 -10.67
C HIS A 269 9.48 0.90 -10.79
N GLY A 270 10.21 1.29 -9.74
CA GLY A 270 11.68 1.21 -9.69
C GLY A 270 12.19 -0.23 -9.64
N LEU A 271 11.56 -1.11 -8.85
CA LEU A 271 11.91 -2.53 -8.75
C LEU A 271 11.81 -3.24 -10.11
N ILE A 272 10.72 -3.02 -10.85
CA ILE A 272 10.50 -3.60 -12.17
C ILE A 272 11.57 -3.17 -13.18
N ARG A 273 12.14 -1.96 -12.99
CA ARG A 273 13.17 -1.37 -13.85
C ARG A 273 14.59 -1.56 -13.33
N SER A 274 14.75 -2.31 -12.23
CA SER A 274 16.04 -2.57 -11.59
C SER A 274 16.82 -1.29 -11.26
N TRP A 275 16.11 -0.25 -10.80
CA TRP A 275 16.76 0.97 -10.32
C TRP A 275 17.57 0.69 -9.05
N ASP A 276 18.65 1.48 -8.87
CA ASP A 276 19.38 1.48 -7.61
C ASP A 276 18.53 2.06 -6.46
N ILE A 277 18.98 1.84 -5.23
CA ILE A 277 18.22 2.22 -4.03
C ILE A 277 18.11 3.75 -3.86
N GLU A 278 19.09 4.51 -4.34
CA GLU A 278 19.06 5.97 -4.27
C GLU A 278 17.99 6.54 -5.20
N LYS A 279 17.95 6.07 -6.44
CA LYS A 279 16.92 6.48 -7.41
C LYS A 279 15.53 6.05 -6.94
N ILE A 280 15.36 4.81 -6.46
CA ILE A 280 14.10 4.34 -5.87
C ILE A 280 13.67 5.28 -4.75
N GLY A 281 14.55 5.56 -3.80
CA GLY A 281 14.25 6.38 -2.65
C GLY A 281 13.83 7.80 -3.02
N ASN A 282 14.57 8.47 -3.90
CA ASN A 282 14.29 9.83 -4.35
C ASN A 282 12.93 9.93 -5.08
N TYR A 283 12.67 9.04 -6.04
CA TYR A 283 11.43 9.06 -6.82
C TYR A 283 10.21 8.63 -5.98
N ALA A 284 10.36 7.63 -5.12
CA ALA A 284 9.27 7.19 -4.26
C ALA A 284 8.91 8.25 -3.21
N ASN A 285 9.91 8.94 -2.65
CA ASN A 285 9.69 10.06 -1.74
C ASN A 285 8.99 11.24 -2.43
N ALA A 286 9.37 11.57 -3.67
CA ALA A 286 8.72 12.59 -4.48
C ALA A 286 7.25 12.23 -4.78
N SER A 287 6.98 10.96 -5.12
CA SER A 287 5.60 10.48 -5.35
C SER A 287 4.74 10.66 -4.10
N GLY A 288 5.25 10.31 -2.92
CA GLY A 288 4.57 10.52 -1.65
C GLY A 288 4.32 12.00 -1.33
N ALA A 289 5.30 12.87 -1.58
CA ALA A 289 5.17 14.32 -1.37
C ALA A 289 4.09 14.94 -2.26
N ILE A 290 3.99 14.53 -3.52
CA ILE A 290 2.94 14.99 -4.45
C ILE A 290 1.56 14.63 -3.90
N VAL A 291 1.34 13.39 -3.46
CA VAL A 291 0.05 12.97 -2.89
C VAL A 291 -0.25 13.73 -1.61
N ALA A 292 0.72 13.91 -0.73
CA ALA A 292 0.54 14.67 0.52
C ALA A 292 0.10 16.13 0.27
N SER A 293 0.47 16.74 -0.85
CA SER A 293 0.04 18.10 -1.24
C SER A 293 -1.40 18.17 -1.80
N ARG A 294 -2.08 17.01 -1.94
CA ARG A 294 -3.43 16.88 -2.53
C ARG A 294 -4.41 16.33 -1.50
N LEU A 295 -5.71 16.47 -1.75
CA LEU A 295 -6.73 16.04 -0.77
C LEU A 295 -7.01 14.54 -0.83
N LEU A 296 -7.16 13.96 -2.03
CA LEU A 296 -7.58 12.59 -2.24
C LEU A 296 -6.39 11.63 -2.36
N CYS A 297 -6.56 10.34 -2.05
CA CYS A 297 -5.51 9.34 -2.25
C CYS A 297 -5.44 8.88 -3.73
N SER A 298 -6.38 8.06 -4.17
CA SER A 298 -6.33 7.41 -5.49
C SER A 298 -6.34 8.39 -6.65
N ASP A 299 -7.22 9.40 -6.60
CA ASP A 299 -7.29 10.44 -7.64
C ASP A 299 -6.05 11.34 -7.65
N ALA A 300 -5.38 11.47 -6.50
CA ALA A 300 -4.19 12.30 -6.31
C ALA A 300 -2.88 11.63 -6.79
N MET A 301 -2.89 10.34 -7.07
CA MET A 301 -1.69 9.61 -7.50
C MET A 301 -1.06 10.26 -8.73
N PRO A 302 0.26 10.57 -8.71
CA PRO A 302 0.93 11.24 -9.82
C PRO A 302 1.20 10.29 -10.99
N ASN A 303 1.36 10.87 -12.17
CA ASN A 303 2.00 10.20 -13.29
C ASN A 303 3.54 10.35 -13.22
N PHE A 304 4.26 9.66 -14.09
CA PHE A 304 5.72 9.63 -14.05
C PHE A 304 6.34 11.00 -14.33
N SER A 305 5.77 11.81 -15.24
CA SER A 305 6.28 13.14 -15.56
C SER A 305 6.22 14.08 -14.35
N GLU A 306 5.09 14.09 -13.62
CA GLU A 306 4.95 14.91 -12.41
C GLU A 306 6.02 14.58 -11.36
N VAL A 307 6.32 13.28 -11.18
CA VAL A 307 7.35 12.84 -10.24
C VAL A 307 8.73 13.24 -10.73
N GLN A 308 9.03 13.07 -12.02
CA GLN A 308 10.31 13.42 -12.63
C GLN A 308 10.57 14.93 -12.53
N ASP A 309 9.56 15.76 -12.79
CA ASP A 309 9.66 17.21 -12.70
C ASP A 309 10.01 17.65 -11.27
N LEU A 310 9.35 17.05 -10.27
CA LEU A 310 9.64 17.37 -8.86
C LEU A 310 11.06 16.94 -8.45
N VAL A 311 11.49 15.75 -8.84
CA VAL A 311 12.85 15.25 -8.54
C VAL A 311 13.90 16.14 -9.20
N SER A 312 13.69 16.53 -10.47
CA SER A 312 14.61 17.41 -11.20
C SER A 312 14.66 18.82 -10.61
N GLY A 313 13.56 19.34 -10.10
CA GLY A 313 13.50 20.66 -9.46
C GLY A 313 14.13 20.69 -8.07
N VAL A 314 14.24 19.56 -7.40
CA VAL A 314 14.88 19.44 -6.07
C VAL A 314 16.37 19.15 -6.17
N LEU A 315 16.78 18.42 -7.22
CA LEU A 315 18.18 18.00 -7.41
C LEU A 315 19.00 18.99 -8.23
N ASN A 316 18.40 20.01 -8.82
CA ASN A 316 19.08 21.15 -9.49
C ASN A 316 19.11 22.38 -8.59
#